data_39f32c4ae378efd95b280d73544f4109
#
_entry.id   39f32c4ae378efd95b280d73544f4109
#
_cell.length_a   1.000
_cell.length_b   1.000
_cell.length_c   1.000
_cell.angle_alpha   90.00
_cell.angle_beta   90.00
_cell.angle_gamma   90.00
#
_symmetry.space_group_name_H-M   'P 1'
#
loop_
_entity.id
_entity.type
_entity.pdbx_description
1 polymer ?
#
loop_
_entity_poly.entity_id
_entity_poly.type
_entity_poly.pdbx_seq_one_letter_code
_entity_poly.pdbx_strand_id
1 'polypeptide(L)'
;MSLPDRNFTPVWQDGPLGVRLATLPGAGPCEQTPIAAGYTNTPKGALLAALNYMSLSSVGGPNAQTVLDGLLADGPDKRVLLEAAGELAGRVLPAPRLVGFHIFDYDLDRASIGVAFMLDAKPGVVFGRSLDLTYDKKEKTWRVVPVADMSTVLTLVDRPLSTGWTLWTR
;
A
#
# COMPACT_ATOMS: atom_id res chain seq x y z
N MET A 1 -21.06 7.77 0.86
CA MET A 1 -20.02 6.97 1.57
C MET A 1 -18.98 7.95 2.08
N SER A 2 -18.74 8.00 3.39
CA SER A 2 -17.81 8.99 3.96
C SER A 2 -16.37 8.48 3.86
N LEU A 3 -15.45 9.38 3.48
CA LEU A 3 -14.01 9.13 3.58
C LEU A 3 -13.63 8.85 5.05
N PRO A 4 -12.58 8.05 5.30
CA PRO A 4 -12.02 7.93 6.65
C PRO A 4 -11.69 9.31 7.20
N ASP A 5 -12.08 9.56 8.43
CA ASP A 5 -11.75 10.81 9.07
C ASP A 5 -10.24 10.91 9.37
N ARG A 6 -9.78 12.09 9.76
CA ARG A 6 -8.37 12.33 10.07
C ARG A 6 -7.87 11.54 11.29
N ASN A 7 -8.78 10.95 12.06
CA ASN A 7 -8.45 10.14 13.23
C ASN A 7 -8.41 8.64 12.91
N PHE A 8 -8.62 8.26 11.65
CA PHE A 8 -8.57 6.86 11.25
C PHE A 8 -7.19 6.27 11.54
N THR A 9 -7.16 5.20 12.30
CA THR A 9 -5.97 4.39 12.58
C THR A 9 -6.33 2.93 12.34
N PRO A 10 -5.60 2.21 11.47
CA PRO A 10 -5.84 0.79 11.27
C PRO A 10 -5.41 -0.02 12.49
N VAL A 11 -5.95 -1.21 12.62
CA VAL A 11 -5.44 -2.22 13.55
C VAL A 11 -4.32 -2.97 12.87
N TRP A 12 -3.15 -3.00 13.48
CA TRP A 12 -1.99 -3.70 12.96
C TRP A 12 -1.93 -5.12 13.51
N GLN A 13 -1.85 -6.10 12.62
CA GLN A 13 -1.75 -7.52 12.95
C GLN A 13 -0.53 -8.14 12.30
N ASP A 14 0.02 -9.19 12.91
CA ASP A 14 1.08 -9.98 12.29
C ASP A 14 0.50 -10.69 11.06
N GLY A 15 1.17 -10.52 9.95
CA GLY A 15 0.78 -11.07 8.66
C GLY A 15 1.78 -12.07 8.11
N PRO A 16 1.61 -12.50 6.86
CA PRO A 16 2.52 -13.41 6.20
C PRO A 16 3.90 -12.76 6.01
N LEU A 17 4.93 -13.58 5.88
CA LEU A 17 6.29 -13.17 5.52
C LEU A 17 6.95 -12.21 6.55
N GLY A 18 6.47 -12.21 7.78
CA GLY A 18 7.03 -11.38 8.85
C GLY A 18 6.66 -9.90 8.78
N VAL A 19 5.71 -9.51 7.93
CA VAL A 19 5.20 -8.13 7.88
C VAL A 19 3.95 -7.95 8.74
N ARG A 20 3.72 -6.72 9.18
CA ARG A 20 2.47 -6.36 9.84
C ARG A 20 1.48 -5.82 8.79
N LEU A 21 0.25 -6.30 8.87
CA LEU A 21 -0.84 -5.88 8.01
C LEU A 21 -1.75 -4.90 8.72
N ALA A 22 -2.17 -3.88 8.00
CA ALA A 22 -3.24 -2.99 8.40
C ALA A 22 -4.58 -3.68 8.17
N THR A 23 -5.41 -3.77 9.21
CA THR A 23 -6.71 -4.43 9.17
C THR A 23 -7.80 -3.54 9.76
N LEU A 24 -9.02 -3.78 9.37
CA LEU A 24 -10.20 -3.21 9.99
C LEU A 24 -11.38 -4.16 9.82
N PRO A 25 -12.09 -4.53 10.91
CA PRO A 25 -13.32 -5.30 10.79
C PRO A 25 -14.32 -4.65 9.83
N GLY A 26 -14.81 -5.42 8.87
CA GLY A 26 -15.75 -4.94 7.85
C GLY A 26 -15.14 -4.16 6.67
N ALA A 27 -13.81 -3.98 6.64
CA ALA A 27 -13.13 -3.35 5.50
C ALA A 27 -12.02 -4.23 4.89
N GLY A 28 -11.51 -5.19 5.64
CA GLY A 28 -10.54 -6.17 5.16
C GLY A 28 -9.15 -6.05 5.79
N PRO A 29 -8.18 -6.82 5.33
CA PRO A 29 -8.36 -7.90 4.36
C PRO A 29 -9.14 -9.10 4.96
N CYS A 30 -9.96 -9.76 4.14
CA CYS A 30 -10.64 -10.99 4.55
C CYS A 30 -9.74 -12.22 4.37
N GLU A 31 -8.76 -12.12 3.48
CA GLU A 31 -7.73 -13.13 3.22
C GLU A 31 -6.37 -12.54 3.53
N GLN A 32 -5.52 -13.31 4.21
CA GLN A 32 -4.17 -12.86 4.58
C GLN A 32 -3.07 -13.72 3.98
N THR A 33 -3.38 -14.92 3.57
CA THR A 33 -2.44 -15.86 2.95
C THR A 33 -3.02 -16.44 1.67
N PRO A 34 -2.22 -16.64 0.62
CA PRO A 34 -0.80 -16.29 0.52
C PRO A 34 -0.54 -14.78 0.43
N ILE A 35 -1.56 -13.99 0.13
CA ILE A 35 -1.49 -12.54 -0.08
C ILE A 35 -2.70 -11.89 0.59
N ALA A 36 -2.51 -10.72 1.19
CA ALA A 36 -3.62 -9.95 1.75
C ALA A 36 -4.58 -9.50 0.63
N ALA A 37 -5.82 -9.93 0.68
CA ALA A 37 -6.85 -9.68 -0.31
C ALA A 37 -8.25 -9.60 0.33
N GLY A 38 -9.28 -9.37 -0.48
CA GLY A 38 -10.65 -9.32 0.02
C GLY A 38 -10.94 -8.02 0.77
N TYR A 39 -10.51 -6.90 0.23
CA TYR A 39 -10.86 -5.58 0.75
C TYR A 39 -12.23 -5.15 0.22
N THR A 40 -13.04 -4.54 1.07
CA THR A 40 -14.33 -4.01 0.63
C THR A 40 -14.17 -2.88 -0.38
N ASN A 41 -15.16 -2.73 -1.26
CA ASN A 41 -15.23 -1.61 -2.21
C ASN A 41 -15.68 -0.34 -1.48
N THR A 42 -14.81 0.18 -0.63
CA THR A 42 -14.99 1.40 0.18
C THR A 42 -13.69 2.18 0.24
N PRO A 43 -13.72 3.49 0.58
CA PRO A 43 -12.49 4.25 0.82
C PRO A 43 -11.58 3.63 1.86
N LYS A 44 -12.14 3.03 2.92
CA LYS A 44 -11.36 2.31 3.95
C LYS A 44 -10.71 1.05 3.39
N GLY A 45 -11.44 0.28 2.57
CA GLY A 45 -10.88 -0.90 1.91
C GLY A 45 -9.74 -0.55 0.96
N ALA A 46 -9.90 0.51 0.16
CA ALA A 46 -8.83 1.01 -0.72
C ALA A 46 -7.59 1.47 0.07
N LEU A 47 -7.81 2.19 1.17
CA LEU A 47 -6.72 2.64 2.06
C LEU A 47 -5.97 1.45 2.65
N LEU A 48 -6.67 0.44 3.19
CA LEU A 48 -6.02 -0.75 3.74
C LEU A 48 -5.23 -1.51 2.67
N ALA A 49 -5.75 -1.62 1.46
CA ALA A 49 -5.04 -2.25 0.35
C ALA A 49 -3.75 -1.49 0.00
N ALA A 50 -3.78 -0.15 -0.02
CA ALA A 50 -2.60 0.67 -0.25
C ALA A 50 -1.53 0.50 0.84
N LEU A 51 -1.95 0.51 2.12
CA LEU A 51 -1.04 0.30 3.25
C LEU A 51 -0.39 -1.09 3.19
N ASN A 52 -1.18 -2.12 2.94
CA ASN A 52 -0.67 -3.49 2.88
C ASN A 52 0.20 -3.74 1.64
N TYR A 53 -0.09 -3.07 0.53
CA TYR A 53 0.81 -3.06 -0.62
C TYR A 53 2.20 -2.52 -0.24
N MET A 54 2.28 -1.42 0.47
CA MET A 54 3.55 -0.84 0.91
C MET A 54 4.35 -1.80 1.79
N SER A 55 3.68 -2.52 2.68
CA SER A 55 4.32 -3.49 3.56
C SER A 55 4.76 -4.75 2.80
N LEU A 56 3.89 -5.31 1.98
CA LEU A 56 4.14 -6.58 1.27
C LEU A 56 5.07 -6.43 0.07
N SER A 57 5.00 -5.31 -0.66
CA SER A 57 5.87 -5.09 -1.82
C SER A 57 7.33 -4.84 -1.45
N SER A 58 7.63 -4.56 -0.19
CA SER A 58 8.99 -4.43 0.32
C SER A 58 9.61 -5.75 0.76
N VAL A 59 8.84 -6.83 0.79
CA VAL A 59 9.36 -8.15 1.16
C VAL A 59 10.20 -8.69 0.02
N GLY A 60 11.47 -8.92 0.29
CA GLY A 60 12.37 -9.63 -0.61
C GLY A 60 12.20 -11.15 -0.50
N GLY A 61 13.13 -11.87 -1.10
CA GLY A 61 13.18 -13.33 -1.02
C GLY A 61 12.48 -14.03 -2.18
N PRO A 62 12.42 -15.37 -2.17
CA PRO A 62 12.00 -16.18 -3.32
C PRO A 62 10.54 -15.99 -3.71
N ASN A 63 9.70 -15.48 -2.82
CA ASN A 63 8.27 -15.26 -3.05
C ASN A 63 7.94 -13.82 -3.49
N ALA A 64 8.91 -12.92 -3.55
CA ALA A 64 8.69 -11.49 -3.82
C ALA A 64 7.92 -11.27 -5.12
N GLN A 65 8.28 -11.97 -6.19
CA GLN A 65 7.64 -11.85 -7.48
C GLN A 65 6.17 -12.33 -7.45
N THR A 66 5.91 -13.47 -6.81
CA THR A 66 4.55 -14.04 -6.69
C THR A 66 3.66 -13.13 -5.82
N VAL A 67 4.20 -12.59 -4.73
CA VAL A 67 3.48 -11.66 -3.86
C VAL A 67 3.13 -10.38 -4.63
N LEU A 68 4.10 -9.80 -5.31
CA LEU A 68 3.89 -8.57 -6.07
C LEU A 68 2.89 -8.77 -7.22
N ASP A 69 2.96 -9.91 -7.93
CA ASP A 69 1.99 -10.24 -8.99
C ASP A 69 0.55 -10.23 -8.48
N GLY A 70 0.32 -10.78 -7.30
CA GLY A 70 -1.01 -10.79 -6.68
C GLY A 70 -1.51 -9.42 -6.19
N LEU A 71 -0.62 -8.49 -5.90
CA LEU A 71 -0.96 -7.15 -5.42
C LEU A 71 -1.21 -6.14 -6.56
N LEU A 72 -0.64 -6.39 -7.73
CA LEU A 72 -0.71 -5.49 -8.87
C LEU A 72 -1.90 -5.79 -9.79
N ALA A 73 -2.53 -4.73 -10.28
CA ALA A 73 -3.43 -4.81 -11.42
C ALA A 73 -2.63 -5.08 -12.70
N ASP A 74 -3.31 -5.59 -13.72
CA ASP A 74 -2.71 -5.72 -15.05
C ASP A 74 -2.43 -4.33 -15.65
N GLY A 75 -1.31 -4.23 -16.36
CA GLY A 75 -0.90 -2.97 -16.97
C GLY A 75 0.49 -3.08 -17.60
N PRO A 76 0.89 -2.07 -18.39
CA PRO A 76 2.14 -2.13 -19.18
C PRO A 76 3.39 -2.22 -18.29
N ASP A 77 3.39 -1.62 -17.12
CA ASP A 77 4.55 -1.59 -16.22
C ASP A 77 4.65 -2.82 -15.30
N LYS A 78 3.62 -3.67 -15.26
CA LYS A 78 3.59 -4.83 -14.36
C LYS A 78 4.78 -5.77 -14.59
N ARG A 79 5.09 -6.07 -15.85
CA ARG A 79 6.21 -6.95 -16.19
C ARG A 79 7.54 -6.40 -15.69
N VAL A 80 7.78 -5.11 -15.88
CA VAL A 80 9.02 -4.45 -15.43
C VAL A 80 9.19 -4.56 -13.92
N LEU A 81 8.10 -4.35 -13.16
CA LEU A 81 8.12 -4.46 -11.71
C LEU A 81 8.34 -5.89 -11.23
N LEU A 82 7.73 -6.88 -11.90
CA LEU A 82 7.93 -8.29 -11.57
C LEU A 82 9.36 -8.76 -11.87
N GLU A 83 9.95 -8.33 -12.98
CA GLU A 83 11.34 -8.62 -13.31
C GLU A 83 12.29 -8.01 -12.26
N ALA A 84 12.08 -6.75 -11.85
CA ALA A 84 12.85 -6.11 -10.80
C ALA A 84 12.71 -6.84 -9.45
N ALA A 85 11.51 -7.29 -9.08
CA ALA A 85 11.29 -8.07 -7.87
C ALA A 85 12.03 -9.42 -7.93
N GLY A 86 12.09 -10.05 -9.08
CA GLY A 86 12.84 -11.30 -9.31
C GLY A 86 14.35 -11.11 -9.09
N GLU A 87 14.91 -9.98 -9.53
CA GLU A 87 16.32 -9.63 -9.31
C GLU A 87 16.64 -9.39 -7.82
N LEU A 88 15.67 -8.97 -7.03
CA LEU A 88 15.80 -8.74 -5.59
C LEU A 88 15.46 -9.97 -4.74
N ALA A 89 15.16 -11.11 -5.35
CA ALA A 89 14.75 -12.32 -4.64
C ALA A 89 15.76 -12.83 -3.59
N GLY A 90 17.04 -12.55 -3.78
CA GLY A 90 18.10 -12.89 -2.83
C GLY A 90 18.36 -11.83 -1.75
N ARG A 91 17.62 -10.74 -1.72
CA ARG A 91 17.84 -9.62 -0.79
C ARG A 91 16.64 -9.46 0.14
N VAL A 92 16.92 -9.20 1.42
CA VAL A 92 15.92 -8.74 2.38
C VAL A 92 15.99 -7.22 2.41
N LEU A 93 14.92 -6.57 1.97
CA LEU A 93 14.79 -5.12 2.05
C LEU A 93 14.09 -4.76 3.36
N PRO A 94 14.55 -3.70 4.07
CA PRO A 94 13.85 -3.24 5.26
C PRO A 94 12.47 -2.71 4.86
N ALA A 95 11.43 -3.15 5.58
CA ALA A 95 10.09 -2.65 5.38
C ALA A 95 10.01 -1.16 5.75
N PRO A 96 9.34 -0.31 4.97
CA PRO A 96 9.12 1.07 5.34
C PRO A 96 8.20 1.14 6.57
N ARG A 97 8.48 2.09 7.45
CA ARG A 97 7.61 2.36 8.57
C ARG A 97 6.49 3.30 8.13
N LEU A 98 5.28 2.78 8.04
CA LEU A 98 4.12 3.55 7.64
C LEU A 98 3.69 4.48 8.77
N VAL A 99 3.49 5.76 8.47
CA VAL A 99 3.22 6.81 9.47
C VAL A 99 1.98 7.65 9.18
N GLY A 100 1.32 7.43 8.06
CA GLY A 100 0.12 8.18 7.72
C GLY A 100 -0.40 7.92 6.31
N PHE A 101 -1.41 8.70 5.93
CA PHE A 101 -2.07 8.57 4.64
C PHE A 101 -2.67 9.87 4.14
N HIS A 102 -3.06 9.88 2.87
CA HIS A 102 -3.91 10.87 2.23
C HIS A 102 -4.79 10.18 1.18
N ILE A 103 -6.09 10.36 1.23
CA ILE A 103 -6.98 9.92 0.16
C ILE A 103 -7.18 11.12 -0.77
N PHE A 104 -6.53 11.07 -1.93
CA PHE A 104 -6.63 12.14 -2.93
C PHE A 104 -7.96 12.08 -3.67
N ASP A 105 -8.38 10.87 -4.05
CA ASP A 105 -9.61 10.65 -4.78
C ASP A 105 -10.14 9.23 -4.53
N TYR A 106 -11.43 9.06 -4.68
CA TYR A 106 -12.11 7.78 -4.57
C TYR A 106 -13.39 7.76 -5.41
N ASP A 107 -13.50 6.74 -6.23
CA ASP A 107 -14.72 6.34 -6.94
C ASP A 107 -14.92 4.82 -6.74
N LEU A 108 -16.10 4.31 -7.09
CA LEU A 108 -16.45 2.89 -6.87
C LEU A 108 -15.46 1.87 -7.45
N ASP A 109 -14.76 2.23 -8.51
CA ASP A 109 -13.82 1.33 -9.20
C ASP A 109 -12.36 1.81 -9.16
N ARG A 110 -12.10 3.00 -8.63
CA ARG A 110 -10.78 3.62 -8.60
C ARG A 110 -10.55 4.39 -7.32
N ALA A 111 -9.30 4.41 -6.88
CA ALA A 111 -8.88 5.25 -5.77
C ALA A 111 -7.46 5.75 -6.01
N SER A 112 -7.16 6.96 -5.54
CA SER A 112 -5.81 7.49 -5.47
C SER A 112 -5.46 7.75 -4.01
N ILE A 113 -4.50 7.01 -3.49
CA ILE A 113 -4.12 6.98 -2.07
C ILE A 113 -2.65 7.35 -1.93
N GLY A 114 -2.38 8.33 -1.08
CA GLY A 114 -1.04 8.62 -0.60
C GLY A 114 -0.74 7.83 0.68
N VAL A 115 0.43 7.20 0.74
CA VAL A 115 0.93 6.54 1.95
C VAL A 115 2.18 7.27 2.42
N ALA A 116 2.15 7.78 3.64
CA ALA A 116 3.30 8.42 4.29
C ALA A 116 4.14 7.37 5.02
N PHE A 117 5.44 7.41 4.82
CA PHE A 117 6.37 6.46 5.41
C PHE A 117 7.72 7.07 5.73
N MET A 118 8.47 6.39 6.59
CA MET A 118 9.84 6.73 6.96
C MET A 118 10.75 5.54 6.66
N LEU A 119 12.00 5.84 6.33
CA LEU A 119 13.06 4.87 6.14
C LEU A 119 14.09 5.02 7.27
N ASP A 120 14.60 3.90 7.78
CA ASP A 120 15.62 3.91 8.83
C ASP A 120 16.91 4.61 8.38
N ALA A 121 17.23 4.51 7.08
CA ALA A 121 18.39 5.19 6.50
C ALA A 121 18.27 6.73 6.45
N LYS A 122 17.07 7.26 6.64
CA LYS A 122 16.80 8.72 6.64
C LYS A 122 15.87 9.11 7.79
N PRO A 123 16.37 9.05 9.03
CA PRO A 123 15.57 9.36 10.21
C PRO A 123 15.04 10.80 10.16
N GLY A 124 13.80 10.97 10.61
CA GLY A 124 13.14 12.28 10.64
C GLY A 124 12.57 12.77 9.31
N VAL A 125 12.82 12.07 8.20
CA VAL A 125 12.26 12.42 6.89
C VAL A 125 11.00 11.60 6.63
N VAL A 126 9.89 12.27 6.30
CA VAL A 126 8.65 11.63 5.90
C VAL A 126 8.51 11.70 4.39
N PHE A 127 8.42 10.55 3.77
CA PHE A 127 8.14 10.41 2.34
C PHE A 127 6.66 10.11 2.14
N GLY A 128 6.12 10.54 1.01
CA GLY A 128 4.81 10.15 0.52
C GLY A 128 4.94 9.37 -0.78
N ARG A 129 4.17 8.30 -0.92
CA ARG A 129 4.01 7.57 -2.17
C ARG A 129 2.56 7.59 -2.59
N SER A 130 2.29 8.10 -3.78
CA SER A 130 0.96 8.03 -4.39
C SER A 130 0.76 6.68 -5.06
N LEU A 131 -0.36 6.05 -4.77
CA LEU A 131 -0.77 4.77 -5.34
C LEU A 131 -2.15 4.95 -5.97
N ASP A 132 -2.25 4.64 -7.24
CA ASP A 132 -3.53 4.47 -7.91
C ASP A 132 -3.97 3.02 -7.78
N LEU A 133 -5.22 2.81 -7.41
CA LEU A 133 -5.80 1.49 -7.22
C LEU A 133 -7.03 1.32 -8.11
N THR A 134 -7.26 0.10 -8.54
CA THR A 134 -8.47 -0.31 -9.24
C THR A 134 -9.12 -1.47 -8.50
N TYR A 135 -10.46 -1.48 -8.48
CA TYR A 135 -11.20 -2.56 -7.82
C TYR A 135 -11.44 -3.72 -8.79
N ASP A 136 -10.90 -4.86 -8.47
CA ASP A 136 -11.15 -6.12 -9.18
C ASP A 136 -12.48 -6.71 -8.72
N LYS A 137 -13.51 -6.55 -9.55
CA LYS A 137 -14.88 -7.02 -9.25
C LYS A 137 -14.99 -8.54 -9.19
N LYS A 138 -14.14 -9.25 -9.93
CA LYS A 138 -14.12 -10.71 -9.96
C LYS A 138 -13.54 -11.27 -8.67
N GLU A 139 -12.38 -10.76 -8.29
CA GLU A 139 -11.66 -11.18 -7.07
C GLU A 139 -12.11 -10.41 -5.82
N LYS A 140 -13.00 -9.43 -5.98
CA LYS A 140 -13.53 -8.59 -4.88
C LYS A 140 -12.43 -7.98 -4.01
N THR A 141 -11.44 -7.37 -4.65
CA THR A 141 -10.30 -6.79 -3.96
C THR A 141 -9.76 -5.57 -4.70
N TRP A 142 -9.05 -4.70 -3.99
CA TRP A 142 -8.30 -3.60 -4.57
C TRP A 142 -6.92 -4.07 -5.01
N ARG A 143 -6.49 -3.64 -6.20
CA ARG A 143 -5.14 -3.89 -6.73
C ARG A 143 -4.48 -2.57 -7.10
N VAL A 144 -3.18 -2.48 -6.87
CA VAL A 144 -2.40 -1.29 -7.21
C VAL A 144 -2.08 -1.28 -8.71
N VAL A 145 -2.32 -0.15 -9.36
CA VAL A 145 -1.92 0.07 -10.75
C VAL A 145 -0.40 0.16 -10.81
N PRO A 146 0.27 -0.68 -11.59
CA PRO A 146 1.72 -0.69 -11.64
C PRO A 146 2.29 0.59 -12.25
N VAL A 147 3.31 1.17 -11.62
CA VAL A 147 4.08 2.31 -12.11
C VAL A 147 5.57 2.00 -11.94
N ALA A 148 6.30 1.93 -13.04
CA ALA A 148 7.74 1.63 -13.04
C ALA A 148 8.58 2.85 -12.69
N ASP A 149 8.17 4.05 -13.11
CA ASP A 149 8.88 5.30 -12.79
C ASP A 149 8.48 5.83 -11.42
N MET A 150 9.28 5.50 -10.42
CA MET A 150 9.06 5.92 -9.04
C MET A 150 9.18 7.43 -8.83
N SER A 151 9.85 8.17 -9.71
CA SER A 151 10.00 9.62 -9.57
C SER A 151 8.68 10.37 -9.70
N THR A 152 7.70 9.78 -10.37
CA THR A 152 6.38 10.38 -10.58
C THR A 152 5.43 10.21 -9.39
N VAL A 153 5.74 9.30 -8.46
CA VAL A 153 4.85 8.92 -7.36
C VAL A 153 5.41 9.20 -5.97
N LEU A 154 6.69 9.57 -5.86
CA LEU A 154 7.35 9.91 -4.60
C LEU A 154 7.35 11.42 -4.35
N THR A 155 7.09 11.80 -3.12
CA THR A 155 7.14 13.20 -2.66
C THR A 155 7.68 13.27 -1.23
N LEU A 156 8.03 14.49 -0.79
CA LEU A 156 8.32 14.78 0.62
C LEU A 156 7.08 15.33 1.30
N VAL A 157 6.84 14.92 2.52
CA VAL A 157 5.70 15.38 3.34
C VAL A 157 6.23 16.29 4.44
N ASP A 158 6.42 17.58 4.12
CA ASP A 158 6.98 18.56 5.05
C ASP A 158 5.92 19.25 5.90
N ARG A 159 4.69 19.37 5.40
CA ARG A 159 3.59 20.07 6.08
C ARG A 159 2.30 19.25 5.98
N PRO A 160 2.20 18.13 6.71
CA PRO A 160 1.12 17.16 6.54
C PRO A 160 -0.27 17.77 6.77
N LEU A 161 -0.45 18.60 7.79
CA LEU A 161 -1.77 19.17 8.13
C LEU A 161 -2.29 20.16 7.10
N SER A 162 -1.39 20.92 6.44
CA SER A 162 -1.79 21.91 5.43
C SER A 162 -2.03 21.29 4.05
N THR A 163 -1.55 20.07 3.82
CA THR A 163 -1.62 19.36 2.54
C THR A 163 -2.61 18.20 2.53
N GLY A 164 -3.39 18.02 3.60
CA GLY A 164 -4.41 16.98 3.70
C GLY A 164 -3.89 15.62 4.17
N TRP A 165 -2.61 15.49 4.47
CA TRP A 165 -2.04 14.28 5.04
C TRP A 165 -2.47 14.08 6.49
N THR A 166 -2.82 12.86 6.83
CA THR A 166 -3.04 12.40 8.20
C THR A 166 -1.85 11.59 8.64
N LEU A 167 -1.13 12.08 9.66
CA LEU A 167 -0.05 11.32 10.29
C LEU A 167 -0.54 10.71 11.61
N TRP A 168 -0.22 9.44 11.83
CA TRP A 168 -0.50 8.80 13.10
C TRP A 168 0.53 9.24 14.14
N THR A 169 0.04 9.79 15.24
CA THR A 169 0.88 10.03 16.42
C THR A 169 1.23 8.69 17.07
N ARG A 170 2.45 8.59 17.54
CA ARG A 170 2.94 7.45 18.31
C ARG A 170 2.62 7.60 19.77
#